data_8b5c8aade5ec10bf0f3dcce108b791f7
#
_entry.id   8b5c8aade5ec10bf0f3dcce108b791f7
#
_cell.length_a   1.000
_cell.length_b   1.000
_cell.length_c   1.000
_cell.angle_alpha   90.00
_cell.angle_beta   90.00
_cell.angle_gamma   90.00
#
_symmetry.space_group_name_H-M   'P 1'
#
loop_
_entity.id
_entity.type
_entity.pdbx_description
1 polymer ?
#
loop_
_entity_poly.entity_id
_entity_poly.type
_entity_poly.pdbx_seq_one_letter_code
_entity_poly.pdbx_strand_id
1 'polypeptide(L)'
;MTGFICIVTETLPAGLLPLMSTGLDITPAMAGQTVTAYALGSVLAAIPLTIATQKWRRRNVLLLTIVGFLLFNSITALSSDYSLTLVARFFAGAAAGLAWSLLAGYARRMVQPEQQGRAMAIAMVGTPIALSLGVPLGTWMGGLLGWRTAFGAMSGLTVLLIVWVLVKVPDYPGQSAAQRVSLRKVLGTPGVRPVLATVMAWMLAHNILYTYVAPFAAHAGLGNRVDVLLLVFGAAALAGIGVTGKLVEHHLRSTVLASLATFFAISVVLALAQGQQPVVYACVAIWGLTFGGAATLLQTALADSAGEGADVALSLNVVAWNSVIAGGGVLGGVLLDQWGPQTFPAAMAVLLAIGFFIAWRARVHGFSAGQRAAVAGH
;
A
#
# COMPACT_ATOMS: atom_id res chain seq x y z
N MET A 1 8.87 12.67 -0.52
CA MET A 1 7.64 13.43 -0.19
C MET A 1 6.42 12.96 -0.97
N THR A 2 6.43 12.90 -2.32
CA THR A 2 5.23 12.47 -3.08
C THR A 2 4.72 11.10 -2.63
N GLY A 3 5.60 10.08 -2.54
CA GLY A 3 5.21 8.75 -2.04
C GLY A 3 4.68 8.76 -0.60
N PHE A 4 5.21 9.62 0.27
CA PHE A 4 4.68 9.84 1.62
C PHE A 4 3.24 10.37 1.57
N ILE A 5 2.98 11.41 0.76
CA ILE A 5 1.63 11.99 0.62
C ILE A 5 0.66 10.97 0.04
N CYS A 6 1.08 10.19 -0.99
CA CYS A 6 0.26 9.11 -1.56
C CYS A 6 -0.22 8.14 -0.47
N ILE A 7 0.73 7.59 0.31
CA ILE A 7 0.43 6.54 1.30
C ILE A 7 -0.37 7.11 2.48
N VAL A 8 0.01 8.28 3.02
CA VAL A 8 -0.78 8.86 4.13
C VAL A 8 -2.20 9.19 3.65
N THR A 9 -2.34 9.82 2.48
CA THR A 9 -3.68 10.10 1.92
C THR A 9 -4.50 8.83 1.75
N GLU A 10 -3.89 7.72 1.31
CA GLU A 10 -4.56 6.42 1.13
C GLU A 10 -5.04 5.82 2.45
N THR A 11 -4.13 5.75 3.43
CA THR A 11 -4.29 4.90 4.61
C THR A 11 -4.80 5.64 5.86
N LEU A 12 -4.74 6.96 5.87
CA LEU A 12 -5.19 7.79 6.99
C LEU A 12 -6.65 7.52 7.43
N PRO A 13 -7.62 7.27 6.52
CA PRO A 13 -8.97 6.93 6.94
C PRO A 13 -9.05 5.71 7.86
N ALA A 14 -8.17 4.71 7.70
CA ALA A 14 -8.19 3.50 8.52
C ALA A 14 -8.07 3.81 10.03
N GLY A 15 -7.21 4.75 10.39
CA GLY A 15 -7.06 5.22 11.77
C GLY A 15 -8.16 6.17 12.24
N LEU A 16 -8.89 6.80 11.32
CA LEU A 16 -9.89 7.84 11.57
C LEU A 16 -11.33 7.38 11.33
N LEU A 17 -11.57 6.10 11.03
CA LEU A 17 -12.88 5.56 10.68
C LEU A 17 -14.00 5.98 11.64
N PRO A 18 -13.87 5.85 12.98
CA PRO A 18 -14.93 6.23 13.89
C PRO A 18 -15.27 7.72 13.81
N LEU A 19 -14.25 8.58 13.67
CA LEU A 19 -14.44 10.03 13.58
C LEU A 19 -15.06 10.43 12.24
N MET A 20 -14.68 9.75 11.15
CA MET A 20 -15.29 9.97 9.83
C MET A 20 -16.73 9.46 9.80
N SER A 21 -17.01 8.30 10.39
CA SER A 21 -18.34 7.72 10.53
C SER A 21 -19.28 8.70 11.24
N THR A 22 -18.89 9.19 12.41
CA THR A 22 -19.69 10.18 13.17
C THR A 22 -19.79 11.51 12.42
N GLY A 23 -18.69 12.00 11.83
CA GLY A 23 -18.65 13.33 11.20
C GLY A 23 -19.36 13.44 9.85
N LEU A 24 -19.70 12.30 9.22
CA LEU A 24 -20.43 12.19 7.96
C LEU A 24 -21.81 11.51 8.13
N ASP A 25 -22.16 11.13 9.36
CA ASP A 25 -23.40 10.42 9.71
C ASP A 25 -23.59 9.12 8.88
N ILE A 26 -22.57 8.28 8.89
CA ILE A 26 -22.51 7.00 8.12
C ILE A 26 -22.01 5.86 9.00
N THR A 27 -22.17 4.62 8.52
CA THR A 27 -21.61 3.45 9.21
C THR A 27 -20.08 3.38 9.09
N PRO A 28 -19.37 2.71 10.01
CA PRO A 28 -17.94 2.45 9.88
C PRO A 28 -17.56 1.71 8.58
N ALA A 29 -18.41 0.80 8.10
CA ALA A 29 -18.19 0.12 6.83
C ALA A 29 -18.28 1.10 5.64
N MET A 30 -19.23 2.02 5.64
CA MET A 30 -19.32 3.09 4.64
C MET A 30 -18.10 4.02 4.70
N ALA A 31 -17.63 4.36 5.90
CA ALA A 31 -16.39 5.14 6.06
C ALA A 31 -15.18 4.42 5.45
N GLY A 32 -15.08 3.09 5.61
CA GLY A 32 -14.05 2.24 4.98
C GLY A 32 -14.08 2.29 3.45
N GLN A 33 -15.23 2.53 2.81
CA GLN A 33 -15.32 2.68 1.36
C GLN A 33 -14.56 3.92 0.83
N THR A 34 -14.18 4.85 1.69
CA THR A 34 -13.28 5.96 1.31
C THR A 34 -11.87 5.47 0.92
N VAL A 35 -11.38 4.38 1.51
CA VAL A 35 -10.14 3.67 1.11
C VAL A 35 -10.38 2.92 -0.20
N THR A 36 -11.50 2.22 -0.31
CA THR A 36 -11.92 1.51 -1.53
C THR A 36 -12.00 2.46 -2.73
N ALA A 37 -12.64 3.61 -2.58
CA ALA A 37 -12.79 4.60 -3.64
C ALA A 37 -11.41 5.11 -4.13
N TYR A 38 -10.49 5.38 -3.20
CA TYR A 38 -9.13 5.78 -3.53
C TYR A 38 -8.40 4.68 -4.32
N ALA A 39 -8.43 3.44 -3.86
CA ALA A 39 -7.78 2.32 -4.51
C ALA A 39 -8.36 2.06 -5.93
N LEU A 40 -9.68 2.13 -6.09
CA LEU A 40 -10.34 2.04 -7.39
C LEU A 40 -9.91 3.18 -8.34
N GLY A 41 -9.83 4.41 -7.84
CA GLY A 41 -9.32 5.55 -8.61
C GLY A 41 -7.89 5.29 -9.09
N SER A 42 -7.02 4.75 -8.22
CA SER A 42 -5.64 4.40 -8.57
C SER A 42 -5.58 3.33 -9.66
N VAL A 43 -6.34 2.24 -9.52
CA VAL A 43 -6.37 1.13 -10.51
C VAL A 43 -6.86 1.62 -11.87
N LEU A 44 -8.01 2.29 -11.89
CA LEU A 44 -8.69 2.65 -13.14
C LEU A 44 -7.96 3.76 -13.90
N ALA A 45 -7.27 4.65 -13.19
CA ALA A 45 -6.62 5.80 -13.79
C ALA A 45 -5.13 5.59 -14.11
N ALA A 46 -4.43 4.67 -13.42
CA ALA A 46 -2.98 4.50 -13.56
C ALA A 46 -2.54 4.31 -15.01
N ILE A 47 -3.11 3.34 -15.72
CA ILE A 47 -2.75 3.05 -17.11
C ILE A 47 -3.25 4.13 -18.08
N PRO A 48 -4.56 4.51 -18.09
CA PRO A 48 -5.06 5.51 -19.01
C PRO A 48 -4.36 6.87 -18.87
N LEU A 49 -4.17 7.37 -17.63
CA LEU A 49 -3.52 8.65 -17.40
C LEU A 49 -2.03 8.62 -17.75
N THR A 50 -1.33 7.50 -17.48
CA THR A 50 0.06 7.34 -17.89
C THR A 50 0.21 7.41 -19.40
N ILE A 51 -0.68 6.76 -20.16
CA ILE A 51 -0.69 6.80 -21.62
C ILE A 51 -1.02 8.21 -22.12
N ALA A 52 -2.06 8.84 -21.58
CA ALA A 52 -2.51 10.17 -21.98
C ALA A 52 -1.42 11.24 -21.75
N THR A 53 -0.67 11.12 -20.68
CA THR A 53 0.38 12.08 -20.29
C THR A 53 1.78 11.69 -20.77
N GLN A 54 1.94 10.59 -21.50
CA GLN A 54 3.24 10.02 -21.89
C GLN A 54 4.12 11.01 -22.66
N LYS A 55 3.54 11.85 -23.51
CA LYS A 55 4.24 12.89 -24.30
C LYS A 55 4.50 14.17 -23.53
N TRP A 56 3.88 14.35 -22.36
CA TRP A 56 3.98 15.58 -21.57
C TRP A 56 5.33 15.67 -20.86
N ARG A 57 5.77 16.90 -20.58
CA ARG A 57 6.95 17.15 -19.77
C ARG A 57 6.76 16.57 -18.37
N ARG A 58 7.75 15.85 -17.88
CA ARG A 58 7.61 15.02 -16.67
C ARG A 58 7.32 15.83 -15.41
N ARG A 59 7.90 17.04 -15.29
CA ARG A 59 7.60 17.92 -14.16
C ARG A 59 6.13 18.38 -14.16
N ASN A 60 5.57 18.66 -15.32
CA ASN A 60 4.15 19.04 -15.43
C ASN A 60 3.23 17.89 -15.02
N VAL A 61 3.56 16.65 -15.41
CA VAL A 61 2.79 15.47 -14.98
C VAL A 61 2.91 15.26 -13.46
N LEU A 62 4.10 15.43 -12.90
CA LEU A 62 4.29 15.36 -11.44
C LEU A 62 3.48 16.45 -10.72
N LEU A 63 3.53 17.68 -11.20
CA LEU A 63 2.73 18.78 -10.65
C LEU A 63 1.24 18.52 -10.75
N LEU A 64 0.75 17.95 -11.87
CA LEU A 64 -0.65 17.56 -12.03
C LEU A 64 -1.09 16.59 -10.91
N THR A 65 -0.26 15.58 -10.59
CA THR A 65 -0.59 14.63 -9.52
C THR A 65 -0.61 15.32 -8.15
N ILE A 66 0.36 16.18 -7.88
CA ILE A 66 0.47 16.87 -6.59
C ILE A 66 -0.67 17.89 -6.41
N VAL A 67 -1.02 18.63 -7.46
CA VAL A 67 -2.20 19.54 -7.45
C VAL A 67 -3.48 18.74 -7.27
N GLY A 68 -3.58 17.56 -7.89
CA GLY A 68 -4.69 16.63 -7.63
C GLY A 68 -4.80 16.26 -6.15
N PHE A 69 -3.69 15.91 -5.49
CA PHE A 69 -3.70 15.67 -4.03
C PHE A 69 -4.13 16.90 -3.23
N LEU A 70 -3.62 18.08 -3.57
CA LEU A 70 -4.03 19.32 -2.90
C LEU A 70 -5.53 19.53 -3.01
N LEU A 71 -6.07 19.46 -4.21
CA LEU A 71 -7.49 19.70 -4.47
C LEU A 71 -8.38 18.69 -3.75
N PHE A 72 -8.12 17.39 -3.95
CA PHE A 72 -9.02 16.35 -3.45
C PHE A 72 -8.86 16.06 -1.95
N ASN A 73 -7.68 16.26 -1.36
CA ASN A 73 -7.54 16.26 0.10
C ASN A 73 -8.23 17.48 0.74
N SER A 74 -8.18 18.66 0.10
CA SER A 74 -8.89 19.83 0.58
C SER A 74 -10.41 19.64 0.49
N ILE A 75 -10.93 19.07 -0.60
CA ILE A 75 -12.35 18.72 -0.70
C ILE A 75 -12.72 17.72 0.40
N THR A 76 -11.92 16.68 0.61
CA THR A 76 -12.14 15.70 1.69
C THR A 76 -12.16 16.36 3.06
N ALA A 77 -11.26 17.33 3.33
CA ALA A 77 -11.17 18.05 4.58
C ALA A 77 -12.38 18.97 4.84
N LEU A 78 -12.95 19.54 3.79
CA LEU A 78 -14.03 20.55 3.88
C LEU A 78 -15.42 19.94 3.71
N SER A 79 -15.54 18.75 3.11
CA SER A 79 -16.82 18.11 2.81
C SER A 79 -17.55 17.66 4.07
N SER A 80 -18.86 17.92 4.10
CA SER A 80 -19.83 17.33 5.03
C SER A 80 -20.71 16.27 4.35
N ASP A 81 -20.56 16.08 3.05
CA ASP A 81 -21.31 15.12 2.24
C ASP A 81 -20.46 13.88 1.94
N TYR A 82 -21.04 12.69 2.18
CA TYR A 82 -20.36 11.42 1.96
C TYR A 82 -20.07 11.16 0.48
N SER A 83 -21.02 11.44 -0.40
CA SER A 83 -20.86 11.20 -1.84
C SER A 83 -19.76 12.06 -2.44
N LEU A 84 -19.72 13.34 -2.05
CA LEU A 84 -18.64 14.25 -2.45
C LEU A 84 -17.28 13.79 -1.90
N THR A 85 -17.25 13.29 -0.66
CA THR A 85 -16.05 12.71 -0.07
C THR A 85 -15.58 11.49 -0.87
N LEU A 86 -16.47 10.57 -1.24
CA LEU A 86 -16.11 9.40 -2.07
C LEU A 86 -15.54 9.80 -3.43
N VAL A 87 -16.18 10.77 -4.10
CA VAL A 87 -15.70 11.30 -5.40
C VAL A 87 -14.31 11.92 -5.24
N ALA A 88 -14.10 12.74 -4.20
CA ALA A 88 -12.78 13.32 -3.92
C ALA A 88 -11.74 12.24 -3.65
N ARG A 89 -12.08 11.20 -2.89
CA ARG A 89 -11.18 10.06 -2.61
C ARG A 89 -10.83 9.31 -3.89
N PHE A 90 -11.80 9.06 -4.77
CA PHE A 90 -11.57 8.42 -6.06
C PHE A 90 -10.56 9.20 -6.91
N PHE A 91 -10.72 10.51 -7.05
CA PHE A 91 -9.80 11.33 -7.85
C PHE A 91 -8.44 11.53 -7.16
N ALA A 92 -8.37 11.56 -5.84
CA ALA A 92 -7.10 11.50 -5.12
C ALA A 92 -6.35 10.19 -5.43
N GLY A 93 -7.07 9.07 -5.49
CA GLY A 93 -6.55 7.78 -5.94
C GLY A 93 -6.07 7.81 -7.39
N ALA A 94 -6.82 8.43 -8.29
CA ALA A 94 -6.40 8.61 -9.68
C ALA A 94 -5.08 9.38 -9.80
N ALA A 95 -4.92 10.45 -9.01
CA ALA A 95 -3.67 11.19 -8.91
C ALA A 95 -2.52 10.30 -8.38
N ALA A 96 -2.80 9.43 -7.40
CA ALA A 96 -1.83 8.48 -6.86
C ALA A 96 -1.37 7.45 -7.89
N GLY A 97 -2.29 6.84 -8.62
CA GLY A 97 -1.97 5.88 -9.69
C GLY A 97 -1.02 6.46 -10.72
N LEU A 98 -1.25 7.71 -11.14
CA LEU A 98 -0.35 8.43 -12.05
C LEU A 98 0.99 8.76 -11.36
N ALA A 99 0.99 9.17 -10.08
CA ALA A 99 2.20 9.48 -9.34
C ALA A 99 3.12 8.26 -9.21
N TRP A 100 2.58 7.09 -8.83
CA TRP A 100 3.34 5.85 -8.71
C TRP A 100 3.96 5.41 -10.03
N SER A 101 3.24 5.56 -11.14
CA SER A 101 3.75 5.26 -12.48
C SER A 101 4.91 6.16 -12.89
N LEU A 102 5.00 7.36 -12.30
CA LEU A 102 6.00 8.37 -12.66
C LEU A 102 7.25 8.32 -11.77
N LEU A 103 7.10 8.08 -10.46
CA LEU A 103 8.13 8.32 -9.45
C LEU A 103 9.42 7.55 -9.71
N ALA A 104 9.35 6.26 -10.02
CA ALA A 104 10.52 5.42 -10.25
C ALA A 104 11.33 5.90 -11.46
N GLY A 105 10.66 6.12 -12.59
CA GLY A 105 11.30 6.62 -13.82
C GLY A 105 11.85 8.03 -13.66
N TYR A 106 11.21 8.86 -12.86
CA TYR A 106 11.68 10.23 -12.58
C TYR A 106 12.96 10.20 -11.74
N ALA A 107 12.99 9.42 -10.65
CA ALA A 107 14.15 9.31 -9.77
C ALA A 107 15.39 8.81 -10.52
N ARG A 108 15.23 7.83 -11.42
CA ARG A 108 16.32 7.28 -12.23
C ARG A 108 16.93 8.32 -13.18
N ARG A 109 16.13 9.27 -13.70
CA ARG A 109 16.61 10.31 -14.62
C ARG A 109 17.36 11.45 -13.94
N MET A 110 17.24 11.57 -12.61
CA MET A 110 17.88 12.64 -11.84
C MET A 110 19.36 12.37 -11.53
N VAL A 111 19.84 11.16 -11.79
CA VAL A 111 21.18 10.69 -11.40
C VAL A 111 21.84 9.88 -12.50
N GLN A 112 23.15 9.69 -12.38
CA GLN A 112 23.91 8.81 -13.27
C GLN A 112 23.50 7.34 -13.11
N PRO A 113 23.74 6.47 -14.13
CA PRO A 113 23.31 5.07 -14.11
C PRO A 113 23.71 4.30 -12.85
N GLU A 114 24.92 4.53 -12.33
CA GLU A 114 25.49 3.88 -11.15
C GLU A 114 24.74 4.21 -9.86
N GLN A 115 24.05 5.34 -9.83
CA GLN A 115 23.32 5.85 -8.66
C GLN A 115 21.80 5.62 -8.73
N GLN A 116 21.28 5.03 -9.81
CA GLN A 116 19.84 4.89 -10.04
C GLN A 116 19.15 4.05 -8.95
N GLY A 117 19.80 2.99 -8.47
CA GLY A 117 19.27 2.18 -7.37
C GLY A 117 19.10 2.98 -6.08
N ARG A 118 20.10 3.79 -5.73
CA ARG A 118 20.06 4.68 -4.56
C ARG A 118 18.98 5.76 -4.70
N ALA A 119 18.85 6.35 -5.87
CA ALA A 119 17.83 7.37 -6.15
C ALA A 119 16.40 6.79 -6.03
N MET A 120 16.17 5.57 -6.52
CA MET A 120 14.90 4.87 -6.37
C MET A 120 14.61 4.57 -4.89
N ALA A 121 15.59 4.08 -4.13
CA ALA A 121 15.42 3.83 -2.70
C ALA A 121 15.03 5.11 -1.94
N ILE A 122 15.68 6.24 -2.23
CA ILE A 122 15.34 7.56 -1.66
C ILE A 122 13.92 7.99 -2.07
N ALA A 123 13.52 7.79 -3.33
CA ALA A 123 12.18 8.16 -3.79
C ALA A 123 11.09 7.33 -3.09
N MET A 124 11.37 6.04 -2.80
CA MET A 124 10.43 5.11 -2.18
C MET A 124 10.43 5.15 -0.64
N VAL A 125 11.43 5.76 0.01
CA VAL A 125 11.52 5.84 1.49
C VAL A 125 10.32 6.54 2.13
N GLY A 126 9.58 7.33 1.37
CA GLY A 126 8.34 7.98 1.81
C GLY A 126 7.27 6.99 2.27
N THR A 127 7.20 5.79 1.66
CA THR A 127 6.21 4.76 2.04
C THR A 127 6.41 4.23 3.46
N PRO A 128 7.57 3.70 3.86
CA PRO A 128 7.76 3.24 5.23
C PRO A 128 7.63 4.37 6.26
N ILE A 129 8.10 5.58 5.96
CA ILE A 129 7.92 6.73 6.86
C ILE A 129 6.44 7.10 7.00
N ALA A 130 5.66 7.03 5.93
CA ALA A 130 4.23 7.27 5.97
C ALA A 130 3.52 6.29 6.90
N LEU A 131 3.77 4.99 6.75
CA LEU A 131 3.12 3.95 7.54
C LEU A 131 3.58 3.94 9.01
N SER A 132 4.86 4.24 9.27
CA SER A 132 5.41 4.18 10.63
C SER A 132 5.18 5.45 11.45
N LEU A 133 5.14 6.60 10.82
CA LEU A 133 5.00 7.90 11.50
C LEU A 133 3.82 8.71 10.98
N GLY A 134 3.64 8.78 9.67
CA GLY A 134 2.62 9.64 9.05
C GLY A 134 1.21 9.27 9.47
N VAL A 135 0.85 7.99 9.37
CA VAL A 135 -0.50 7.50 9.71
C VAL A 135 -0.76 7.56 11.22
N PRO A 136 0.14 7.08 12.12
CA PRO A 136 -0.04 7.24 13.56
C PRO A 136 -0.19 8.70 14.00
N LEU A 137 0.69 9.59 13.52
CA LEU A 137 0.62 11.03 13.84
C LEU A 137 -0.66 11.67 13.30
N GLY A 138 -1.06 11.32 12.08
CA GLY A 138 -2.32 11.80 11.49
C GLY A 138 -3.55 11.30 12.26
N THR A 139 -3.53 10.05 12.73
CA THR A 139 -4.59 9.46 13.56
C THR A 139 -4.67 10.16 14.91
N TRP A 140 -3.53 10.35 15.57
CA TRP A 140 -3.44 11.09 16.83
C TRP A 140 -3.94 12.53 16.68
N MET A 141 -3.45 13.25 15.68
CA MET A 141 -3.88 14.63 15.40
C MET A 141 -5.38 14.70 15.11
N GLY A 142 -5.90 13.76 14.32
CA GLY A 142 -7.32 13.67 14.01
C GLY A 142 -8.18 13.36 15.24
N GLY A 143 -7.65 12.59 16.19
CA GLY A 143 -8.28 12.34 17.50
C GLY A 143 -8.39 13.60 18.36
N LEU A 144 -7.39 14.49 18.31
CA LEU A 144 -7.38 15.73 19.07
C LEU A 144 -8.14 16.89 18.41
N LEU A 145 -7.96 17.06 17.11
CA LEU A 145 -8.41 18.27 16.36
C LEU A 145 -9.51 17.98 15.34
N GLY A 146 -9.95 16.72 15.27
CA GLY A 146 -10.91 16.24 14.29
C GLY A 146 -10.24 15.73 13.01
N TRP A 147 -10.87 14.72 12.37
CA TRP A 147 -10.34 14.05 11.19
C TRP A 147 -10.12 14.97 9.98
N ARG A 148 -10.92 16.03 9.87
CA ARG A 148 -10.79 17.04 8.79
C ARG A 148 -9.47 17.79 8.87
N THR A 149 -8.98 18.07 10.07
CA THR A 149 -7.67 18.73 10.28
C THR A 149 -6.52 17.87 9.78
N ALA A 150 -6.60 16.54 9.91
CA ALA A 150 -5.58 15.63 9.40
C ALA A 150 -5.48 15.70 7.85
N PHE A 151 -6.59 15.73 7.13
CA PHE A 151 -6.61 15.95 5.69
C PHE A 151 -6.18 17.36 5.30
N GLY A 152 -6.55 18.38 6.07
CA GLY A 152 -6.09 19.76 5.89
C GLY A 152 -4.57 19.89 6.03
N ALA A 153 -3.98 19.22 7.00
CA ALA A 153 -2.52 19.15 7.16
C ALA A 153 -1.84 18.49 5.93
N MET A 154 -2.44 17.43 5.36
CA MET A 154 -1.96 16.84 4.12
C MET A 154 -2.02 17.82 2.95
N SER A 155 -3.07 18.65 2.87
CA SER A 155 -3.15 19.74 1.88
C SER A 155 -2.03 20.76 2.10
N GLY A 156 -1.75 21.16 3.33
CA GLY A 156 -0.64 22.06 3.68
C GLY A 156 0.72 21.49 3.26
N LEU A 157 0.99 20.23 3.59
CA LEU A 157 2.22 19.54 3.15
C LEU A 157 2.32 19.45 1.62
N THR A 158 1.18 19.31 0.94
CA THR A 158 1.12 19.26 -0.51
C THR A 158 1.48 20.61 -1.14
N VAL A 159 1.05 21.73 -0.55
CA VAL A 159 1.47 23.08 -0.97
C VAL A 159 2.99 23.24 -0.86
N LEU A 160 3.58 22.82 0.27
CA LEU A 160 5.04 22.84 0.44
C LEU A 160 5.75 22.00 -0.61
N LEU A 161 5.18 20.83 -0.95
CA LEU A 161 5.73 19.97 -2.00
C LEU A 161 5.63 20.63 -3.39
N ILE A 162 4.53 21.31 -3.72
CA ILE A 162 4.40 22.05 -4.99
C ILE A 162 5.52 23.09 -5.11
N VAL A 163 5.70 23.91 -4.08
CA VAL A 163 6.76 24.93 -4.05
C VAL A 163 8.15 24.28 -4.23
N TRP A 164 8.42 23.19 -3.50
CA TRP A 164 9.66 22.43 -3.63
C TRP A 164 9.89 21.92 -5.05
N VAL A 165 8.87 21.34 -5.68
CA VAL A 165 8.99 20.79 -7.05
C VAL A 165 9.23 21.90 -8.06
N LEU A 166 8.57 23.04 -7.94
CA LEU A 166 8.76 24.18 -8.83
C LEU A 166 10.17 24.75 -8.75
N VAL A 167 10.78 24.77 -7.55
CA VAL A 167 12.07 25.41 -7.31
C VAL A 167 13.25 24.45 -7.56
N LYS A 168 13.11 23.17 -7.20
CA LYS A 168 14.26 22.24 -7.09
C LYS A 168 14.22 21.07 -8.06
N VAL A 169 13.06 20.70 -8.60
CA VAL A 169 12.97 19.49 -9.42
C VAL A 169 13.20 19.82 -10.89
N PRO A 170 14.23 19.23 -11.54
CA PRO A 170 14.52 19.48 -12.95
C PRO A 170 13.40 18.92 -13.84
N ASP A 171 13.18 19.51 -14.99
CA ASP A 171 12.18 19.04 -15.94
C ASP A 171 12.80 18.16 -17.01
N TYR A 172 12.07 17.12 -17.40
CA TYR A 172 12.49 16.18 -18.44
C TYR A 172 11.42 16.06 -19.53
N PRO A 173 11.82 15.82 -20.80
CA PRO A 173 10.89 15.57 -21.88
C PRO A 173 10.08 14.30 -21.65
N GLY A 174 8.93 14.20 -22.29
CA GLY A 174 8.12 12.98 -22.34
C GLY A 174 8.88 11.80 -22.97
N GLN A 175 8.31 10.62 -22.87
CA GLN A 175 8.85 9.40 -23.48
C GLN A 175 8.20 9.17 -24.85
N SER A 176 9.01 8.73 -25.83
CA SER A 176 8.50 8.05 -27.04
C SER A 176 7.96 6.68 -26.66
N ALA A 177 6.97 6.17 -27.44
CA ALA A 177 6.39 4.85 -27.20
C ALA A 177 7.46 3.76 -27.28
N ALA A 178 7.83 3.20 -26.10
CA ALA A 178 8.72 2.05 -26.03
C ALA A 178 8.02 0.79 -26.58
N GLN A 179 8.78 -0.18 -27.10
CA GLN A 179 8.27 -1.47 -27.55
C GLN A 179 7.51 -2.15 -26.40
N ARG A 180 6.22 -2.39 -26.63
CA ARG A 180 5.32 -2.94 -25.61
C ARG A 180 5.47 -4.46 -25.56
N VAL A 181 5.97 -4.98 -24.46
CA VAL A 181 5.84 -6.42 -24.16
C VAL A 181 4.36 -6.72 -23.90
N SER A 182 3.84 -7.78 -24.53
CA SER A 182 2.41 -8.14 -24.39
C SER A 182 2.11 -8.62 -22.97
N LEU A 183 1.09 -8.02 -22.32
CA LEU A 183 0.57 -8.43 -21.01
C LEU A 183 0.24 -9.93 -20.96
N ARG A 184 -0.35 -10.45 -22.05
CA ARG A 184 -0.72 -11.87 -22.16
C ARG A 184 0.51 -12.78 -22.12
N LYS A 185 1.61 -12.37 -22.76
CA LYS A 185 2.88 -13.12 -22.74
C LYS A 185 3.45 -13.17 -21.33
N VAL A 186 3.48 -12.03 -20.63
CA VAL A 186 4.02 -11.95 -19.25
C VAL A 186 3.16 -12.77 -18.28
N LEU A 187 1.83 -12.67 -18.35
CA LEU A 187 0.92 -13.49 -17.55
C LEU A 187 1.04 -14.99 -17.86
N GLY A 188 1.48 -15.36 -19.06
CA GLY A 188 1.76 -16.75 -19.45
C GLY A 188 3.09 -17.26 -18.95
N THR A 189 4.00 -16.41 -18.47
CA THR A 189 5.33 -16.81 -17.99
C THR A 189 5.18 -17.64 -16.70
N PRO A 190 5.81 -18.83 -16.63
CA PRO A 190 5.78 -19.65 -15.44
C PRO A 190 6.29 -18.88 -14.20
N GLY A 191 5.54 -18.96 -13.09
CA GLY A 191 5.87 -18.25 -11.85
C GLY A 191 5.16 -16.90 -11.67
N VAL A 192 4.83 -16.16 -12.73
CA VAL A 192 4.17 -14.84 -12.60
C VAL A 192 2.78 -14.97 -11.95
N ARG A 193 1.94 -15.88 -12.43
CA ARG A 193 0.60 -16.06 -11.87
C ARG A 193 0.59 -16.49 -10.40
N PRO A 194 1.35 -17.51 -9.96
CA PRO A 194 1.37 -17.88 -8.55
C PRO A 194 1.95 -16.79 -7.65
N VAL A 195 2.92 -16.00 -8.11
CA VAL A 195 3.41 -14.87 -7.32
C VAL A 195 2.33 -13.79 -7.19
N LEU A 196 1.66 -13.41 -8.28
CA LEU A 196 0.54 -12.46 -8.23
C LEU A 196 -0.62 -12.97 -7.35
N ALA A 197 -0.95 -14.27 -7.42
CA ALA A 197 -1.97 -14.85 -6.55
C ALA A 197 -1.57 -14.81 -5.06
N THR A 198 -0.29 -15.02 -4.74
CA THR A 198 0.25 -14.84 -3.39
C THR A 198 0.17 -13.38 -2.94
N VAL A 199 0.51 -12.43 -3.83
CA VAL A 199 0.31 -10.99 -3.58
C VAL A 199 -1.14 -10.72 -3.23
N MET A 200 -2.08 -11.20 -4.04
CA MET A 200 -3.50 -10.95 -3.83
C MET A 200 -3.98 -11.53 -2.49
N ALA A 201 -3.63 -12.77 -2.15
CA ALA A 201 -4.05 -13.40 -0.92
C ALA A 201 -3.47 -12.71 0.33
N TRP A 202 -2.15 -12.42 0.33
CA TRP A 202 -1.48 -11.77 1.45
C TRP A 202 -1.97 -10.33 1.66
N MET A 203 -2.06 -9.56 0.58
CA MET A 203 -2.46 -8.16 0.65
C MET A 203 -3.95 -8.00 0.96
N LEU A 204 -4.80 -8.94 0.50
CA LEU A 204 -6.21 -8.93 0.85
C LEU A 204 -6.40 -9.18 2.36
N ALA A 205 -5.70 -10.18 2.92
CA ALA A 205 -5.70 -10.44 4.36
C ALA A 205 -5.25 -9.22 5.16
N HIS A 206 -4.15 -8.59 4.76
CA HIS A 206 -3.66 -7.36 5.37
C HIS A 206 -4.69 -6.24 5.33
N ASN A 207 -5.31 -5.99 4.18
CA ASN A 207 -6.19 -4.84 3.99
C ASN A 207 -7.55 -5.01 4.66
N ILE A 208 -8.05 -6.22 4.88
CA ILE A 208 -9.25 -6.45 5.72
C ILE A 208 -9.01 -5.88 7.13
N LEU A 209 -7.89 -6.24 7.76
CA LEU A 209 -7.59 -5.76 9.11
C LEU A 209 -7.15 -4.29 9.11
N TYR A 210 -6.28 -3.89 8.20
CA TYR A 210 -5.71 -2.54 8.18
C TYR A 210 -6.77 -1.47 7.92
N THR A 211 -7.67 -1.68 6.96
CA THR A 211 -8.74 -0.73 6.65
C THR A 211 -9.68 -0.52 7.84
N TYR A 212 -9.96 -1.59 8.57
CA TYR A 212 -10.89 -1.58 9.71
C TYR A 212 -10.18 -1.80 11.06
N VAL A 213 -8.92 -1.37 11.16
CA VAL A 213 -8.12 -1.49 12.39
C VAL A 213 -8.78 -0.77 13.58
N ALA A 214 -9.45 0.36 13.35
CA ALA A 214 -10.10 1.11 14.41
C ALA A 214 -11.33 0.38 15.00
N PRO A 215 -12.29 -0.15 14.21
CA PRO A 215 -13.33 -1.04 14.72
C PRO A 215 -12.79 -2.28 15.42
N PHE A 216 -11.75 -2.91 14.87
CA PHE A 216 -11.11 -4.06 15.51
C PHE A 216 -10.47 -3.70 16.86
N ALA A 217 -9.75 -2.59 16.93
CA ALA A 217 -9.16 -2.08 18.16
C ALA A 217 -10.23 -1.75 19.21
N ALA A 218 -11.35 -1.15 18.79
CA ALA A 218 -12.47 -0.84 19.69
C ALA A 218 -13.07 -2.13 20.27
N HIS A 219 -13.26 -3.17 19.47
CA HIS A 219 -13.71 -4.49 19.92
C HIS A 219 -12.76 -5.12 20.95
N ALA A 220 -11.45 -4.91 20.78
CA ALA A 220 -10.42 -5.35 21.72
C ALA A 220 -10.25 -4.45 22.96
N GLY A 221 -11.09 -3.44 23.14
CA GLY A 221 -10.99 -2.47 24.23
C GLY A 221 -9.86 -1.43 24.04
N LEU A 222 -9.35 -1.27 22.82
CA LEU A 222 -8.26 -0.37 22.45
C LEU A 222 -8.72 0.81 21.57
N GLY A 223 -10.02 1.13 21.55
CA GLY A 223 -10.58 2.17 20.69
C GLY A 223 -9.93 3.55 20.83
N ASN A 224 -9.48 3.90 22.04
CA ASN A 224 -8.79 5.17 22.31
C ASN A 224 -7.25 5.09 22.10
N ARG A 225 -6.72 4.00 21.55
CA ARG A 225 -5.30 3.72 21.37
C ARG A 225 -4.95 3.26 19.95
N VAL A 226 -5.80 3.60 18.98
CA VAL A 226 -5.61 3.21 17.57
C VAL A 226 -4.31 3.79 17.00
N ASP A 227 -3.99 5.02 17.37
CA ASP A 227 -2.72 5.70 17.02
C ASP A 227 -1.49 4.93 17.53
N VAL A 228 -1.53 4.48 18.80
CA VAL A 228 -0.45 3.67 19.39
C VAL A 228 -0.37 2.30 18.71
N LEU A 229 -1.50 1.67 18.39
CA LEU A 229 -1.53 0.39 17.70
C LEU A 229 -0.90 0.49 16.30
N LEU A 230 -1.23 1.55 15.56
CA LEU A 230 -0.64 1.86 14.25
C LEU A 230 0.84 2.22 14.36
N LEU A 231 1.27 2.89 15.43
CA LEU A 231 2.68 3.18 15.69
C LEU A 231 3.47 1.89 15.95
N VAL A 232 2.93 0.97 16.74
CA VAL A 232 3.53 -0.35 16.98
C VAL A 232 3.68 -1.13 15.67
N PHE A 233 2.61 -1.17 14.86
CA PHE A 233 2.64 -1.77 13.52
C PHE A 233 3.74 -1.14 12.66
N GLY A 234 3.77 0.18 12.56
CA GLY A 234 4.70 0.91 11.71
C GLY A 234 6.15 0.76 12.13
N ALA A 235 6.45 0.83 13.44
CA ALA A 235 7.79 0.61 13.98
C ALA A 235 8.28 -0.82 13.71
N ALA A 236 7.42 -1.81 13.91
CA ALA A 236 7.73 -3.20 13.60
C ALA A 236 7.90 -3.43 12.08
N ALA A 237 7.13 -2.73 11.24
CA ALA A 237 7.28 -2.81 9.78
C ALA A 237 8.64 -2.26 9.32
N LEU A 238 9.15 -1.18 9.93
CA LEU A 238 10.51 -0.68 9.66
C LEU A 238 11.58 -1.74 9.99
N ALA A 239 11.44 -2.41 11.14
CA ALA A 239 12.32 -3.52 11.50
C ALA A 239 12.22 -4.67 10.47
N GLY A 240 11.01 -4.99 10.03
CA GLY A 240 10.74 -5.99 9.00
C GLY A 240 11.40 -5.68 7.66
N ILE A 241 11.40 -4.41 7.23
CA ILE A 241 12.14 -3.97 6.03
C ILE A 241 13.63 -4.25 6.19
N GLY A 242 14.21 -3.90 7.35
CA GLY A 242 15.63 -4.14 7.64
C GLY A 242 16.00 -5.63 7.64
N VAL A 243 15.18 -6.47 8.24
CA VAL A 243 15.36 -7.93 8.26
C VAL A 243 15.25 -8.51 6.85
N THR A 244 14.21 -8.12 6.11
CA THR A 244 14.00 -8.59 4.74
C THR A 244 15.13 -8.16 3.81
N GLY A 245 15.63 -6.92 3.93
CA GLY A 245 16.75 -6.44 3.12
C GLY A 245 18.01 -7.30 3.24
N LYS A 246 18.24 -7.93 4.41
CA LYS A 246 19.35 -8.86 4.63
C LYS A 246 19.09 -10.29 4.12
N LEU A 247 17.82 -10.69 4.06
CA LEU A 247 17.44 -12.08 3.75
C LEU A 247 17.02 -12.29 2.30
N VAL A 248 16.57 -11.25 1.61
CA VAL A 248 15.94 -11.37 0.29
C VAL A 248 16.85 -11.97 -0.78
N GLU A 249 18.15 -11.70 -0.73
CA GLU A 249 19.10 -12.18 -1.74
C GLU A 249 19.39 -13.68 -1.62
N HIS A 250 19.42 -14.21 -0.39
CA HIS A 250 19.82 -15.61 -0.15
C HIS A 250 18.67 -16.51 0.28
N HIS A 251 17.62 -15.93 0.89
CA HIS A 251 16.56 -16.67 1.57
C HIS A 251 15.16 -16.22 1.17
N LEU A 252 14.96 -15.71 -0.06
CA LEU A 252 13.68 -15.14 -0.53
C LEU A 252 12.50 -16.08 -0.24
N ARG A 253 12.58 -17.34 -0.70
CA ARG A 253 11.50 -18.31 -0.52
C ARG A 253 11.19 -18.60 0.94
N SER A 254 12.21 -18.92 1.74
CA SER A 254 12.00 -19.23 3.17
C SER A 254 11.45 -18.03 3.93
N THR A 255 11.87 -16.81 3.59
CA THR A 255 11.36 -15.58 4.19
C THR A 255 9.89 -15.34 3.83
N VAL A 256 9.49 -15.58 2.56
CA VAL A 256 8.07 -15.48 2.14
C VAL A 256 7.22 -16.50 2.92
N LEU A 257 7.64 -17.76 2.96
CA LEU A 257 6.90 -18.81 3.65
C LEU A 257 6.83 -18.57 5.17
N ALA A 258 7.96 -18.17 5.79
CA ALA A 258 8.00 -17.82 7.21
C ALA A 258 7.07 -16.63 7.53
N SER A 259 7.09 -15.58 6.71
CA SER A 259 6.22 -14.41 6.91
C SER A 259 4.73 -14.79 6.80
N LEU A 260 4.35 -15.57 5.79
CA LEU A 260 2.97 -16.03 5.61
C LEU A 260 2.53 -16.95 6.75
N ALA A 261 3.39 -17.92 7.16
CA ALA A 261 3.09 -18.83 8.25
C ALA A 261 2.96 -18.08 9.59
N THR A 262 3.85 -17.12 9.87
CA THR A 262 3.80 -16.31 11.08
C THR A 262 2.56 -15.42 11.09
N PHE A 263 2.22 -14.79 9.97
CA PHE A 263 1.02 -13.96 9.88
C PHE A 263 -0.26 -14.82 10.01
N PHE A 264 -0.27 -16.02 9.44
CA PHE A 264 -1.34 -17.01 9.67
C PHE A 264 -1.46 -17.35 11.16
N ALA A 265 -0.34 -17.69 11.82
CA ALA A 265 -0.34 -18.06 13.23
C ALA A 265 -0.89 -16.95 14.13
N ILE A 266 -0.46 -15.69 13.92
CA ILE A 266 -1.02 -14.57 14.70
C ILE A 266 -2.49 -14.30 14.38
N SER A 267 -2.94 -14.58 13.16
CA SER A 267 -4.37 -14.47 12.82
C SER A 267 -5.20 -15.48 13.62
N VAL A 268 -4.70 -16.70 13.79
CA VAL A 268 -5.32 -17.71 14.66
C VAL A 268 -5.30 -17.26 16.13
N VAL A 269 -4.17 -16.75 16.62
CA VAL A 269 -4.07 -16.22 18.00
C VAL A 269 -5.04 -15.08 18.21
N LEU A 270 -5.15 -14.14 17.28
CA LEU A 270 -6.13 -13.05 17.35
C LEU A 270 -7.57 -13.58 17.36
N ALA A 271 -7.90 -14.62 16.60
CA ALA A 271 -9.24 -15.20 16.60
C ALA A 271 -9.61 -15.77 17.98
N LEU A 272 -8.64 -16.29 18.72
CA LEU A 272 -8.85 -16.92 20.03
C LEU A 272 -8.73 -15.95 21.22
N ALA A 273 -7.95 -14.88 21.09
CA ALA A 273 -7.54 -14.03 22.23
C ALA A 273 -7.67 -12.51 21.95
N GLN A 274 -8.54 -12.10 21.02
CA GLN A 274 -8.71 -10.70 20.65
C GLN A 274 -9.21 -9.76 21.75
N GLY A 275 -9.76 -10.27 22.84
CA GLY A 275 -10.12 -9.50 24.03
C GLY A 275 -8.95 -9.21 24.98
N GLN A 276 -7.76 -9.77 24.72
CA GLN A 276 -6.57 -9.59 25.55
C GLN A 276 -5.64 -8.53 24.93
N GLN A 277 -5.69 -7.32 25.46
CA GLN A 277 -4.92 -6.17 24.91
C GLN A 277 -3.42 -6.45 24.71
N PRO A 278 -2.67 -7.06 25.65
CA PRO A 278 -1.25 -7.38 25.44
C PRO A 278 -1.04 -8.33 24.24
N VAL A 279 -1.94 -9.29 24.05
CA VAL A 279 -1.88 -10.23 22.92
C VAL A 279 -2.12 -9.49 21.62
N VAL A 280 -3.08 -8.55 21.57
CA VAL A 280 -3.35 -7.74 20.39
C VAL A 280 -2.12 -6.90 20.01
N TYR A 281 -1.47 -6.22 20.97
CA TYR A 281 -0.23 -5.47 20.71
C TYR A 281 0.90 -6.36 20.18
N ALA A 282 1.11 -7.52 20.78
CA ALA A 282 2.14 -8.46 20.35
C ALA A 282 1.85 -8.97 18.91
N CYS A 283 0.62 -9.35 18.62
CA CYS A 283 0.21 -9.79 17.30
C CYS A 283 0.34 -8.67 16.24
N VAL A 284 0.00 -7.43 16.59
CA VAL A 284 0.14 -6.28 15.69
C VAL A 284 1.62 -5.96 15.43
N ALA A 285 2.50 -6.09 16.43
CA ALA A 285 3.95 -5.95 16.23
C ALA A 285 4.48 -7.04 15.28
N ILE A 286 4.09 -8.30 15.47
CA ILE A 286 4.49 -9.40 14.59
C ILE A 286 3.91 -9.23 13.18
N TRP A 287 2.65 -8.77 13.07
CA TRP A 287 2.05 -8.40 11.78
C TRP A 287 2.87 -7.33 11.07
N GLY A 288 3.22 -6.23 11.74
CA GLY A 288 4.08 -5.20 11.17
C GLY A 288 5.42 -5.75 10.69
N LEU A 289 6.09 -6.57 11.52
CA LEU A 289 7.38 -7.18 11.20
C LEU A 289 7.29 -8.03 9.91
N THR A 290 6.28 -8.89 9.79
CA THR A 290 6.10 -9.77 8.62
C THR A 290 5.66 -8.99 7.39
N PHE A 291 4.86 -7.94 7.54
CA PHE A 291 4.35 -7.13 6.43
C PHE A 291 5.37 -6.16 5.88
N GLY A 292 6.26 -5.60 6.70
CA GLY A 292 7.22 -4.57 6.29
C GLY A 292 8.10 -4.98 5.11
N GLY A 293 8.47 -6.25 5.04
CA GLY A 293 9.24 -6.82 3.93
C GLY A 293 8.43 -7.35 2.75
N ALA A 294 7.11 -7.45 2.89
CA ALA A 294 6.26 -8.15 1.92
C ALA A 294 6.39 -7.58 0.50
N ALA A 295 6.38 -6.25 0.34
CA ALA A 295 6.53 -5.61 -0.96
C ALA A 295 7.86 -5.99 -1.63
N THR A 296 8.97 -5.93 -0.90
CA THR A 296 10.29 -6.28 -1.40
C THR A 296 10.34 -7.75 -1.84
N LEU A 297 9.87 -8.66 -0.99
CA LEU A 297 9.87 -10.10 -1.26
C LEU A 297 9.05 -10.44 -2.51
N LEU A 298 7.82 -9.93 -2.59
CA LEU A 298 6.88 -10.28 -3.65
C LEU A 298 7.24 -9.63 -4.99
N GLN A 299 7.69 -8.37 -4.98
CA GLN A 299 8.16 -7.69 -6.20
C GLN A 299 9.45 -8.30 -6.73
N THR A 300 10.36 -8.72 -5.84
CA THR A 300 11.58 -9.43 -6.23
C THR A 300 11.22 -10.78 -6.86
N ALA A 301 10.39 -11.60 -6.21
CA ALA A 301 9.96 -12.88 -6.76
C ALA A 301 9.26 -12.72 -8.13
N LEU A 302 8.47 -11.66 -8.28
CA LEU A 302 7.77 -11.37 -9.52
C LEU A 302 8.71 -10.96 -10.64
N ALA A 303 9.68 -10.08 -10.35
CA ALA A 303 10.68 -9.64 -11.32
C ALA A 303 11.57 -10.82 -11.77
N ASP A 304 12.04 -11.64 -10.82
CA ASP A 304 12.84 -12.84 -11.11
C ASP A 304 12.07 -13.85 -11.99
N SER A 305 10.77 -14.03 -11.71
CA SER A 305 9.91 -14.93 -12.50
C SER A 305 9.64 -14.42 -13.92
N ALA A 306 9.54 -13.11 -14.08
CA ALA A 306 9.16 -12.48 -15.36
C ALA A 306 10.37 -12.24 -16.29
N GLY A 307 11.60 -12.24 -15.78
CA GLY A 307 12.81 -11.99 -16.56
C GLY A 307 12.73 -10.68 -17.37
N GLU A 308 12.87 -10.74 -18.67
CA GLU A 308 12.77 -9.57 -19.57
C GLU A 308 11.41 -8.85 -19.49
N GLY A 309 10.37 -9.55 -19.00
CA GLY A 309 9.04 -8.98 -18.78
C GLY A 309 8.85 -8.30 -17.41
N ALA A 310 9.91 -8.13 -16.61
CA ALA A 310 9.83 -7.65 -15.22
C ALA A 310 9.09 -6.32 -15.07
N ASP A 311 9.33 -5.34 -15.94
CA ASP A 311 8.65 -4.03 -15.86
C ASP A 311 7.14 -4.16 -16.03
N VAL A 312 6.71 -5.03 -16.96
CA VAL A 312 5.28 -5.30 -17.20
C VAL A 312 4.68 -6.09 -16.03
N ALA A 313 5.42 -7.06 -15.48
CA ALA A 313 4.97 -7.83 -14.33
C ALA A 313 4.83 -6.94 -13.08
N LEU A 314 5.76 -6.02 -12.85
CA LEU A 314 5.66 -5.03 -11.76
C LEU A 314 4.50 -4.05 -11.96
N SER A 315 4.19 -3.67 -13.21
CA SER A 315 2.98 -2.88 -13.50
C SER A 315 1.70 -3.67 -13.17
N LEU A 316 1.66 -4.97 -13.49
CA LEU A 316 0.56 -5.87 -13.09
C LEU A 316 0.46 -6.00 -11.57
N ASN A 317 1.60 -6.02 -10.87
CA ASN A 317 1.61 -6.01 -9.41
C ASN A 317 0.96 -4.76 -8.83
N VAL A 318 1.20 -3.58 -9.39
CA VAL A 318 0.55 -2.33 -8.96
C VAL A 318 -0.97 -2.44 -9.10
N VAL A 319 -1.45 -2.96 -10.23
CA VAL A 319 -2.88 -3.17 -10.45
C VAL A 319 -3.44 -4.19 -9.46
N ALA A 320 -2.79 -5.35 -9.29
CA ALA A 320 -3.21 -6.37 -8.34
C ALA A 320 -3.24 -5.83 -6.90
N TRP A 321 -2.21 -5.10 -6.48
CA TRP A 321 -2.09 -4.50 -5.16
C TRP A 321 -3.24 -3.54 -4.85
N ASN A 322 -3.50 -2.58 -5.72
CA ASN A 322 -4.60 -1.63 -5.54
C ASN A 322 -5.98 -2.30 -5.64
N SER A 323 -6.13 -3.33 -6.50
CA SER A 323 -7.37 -4.11 -6.58
C SER A 323 -7.70 -4.81 -5.27
N VAL A 324 -6.70 -5.35 -4.57
CA VAL A 324 -6.93 -6.01 -3.27
C VAL A 324 -7.04 -5.03 -2.10
N ILE A 325 -6.50 -3.81 -2.21
CA ILE A 325 -6.83 -2.73 -1.26
C ILE A 325 -8.33 -2.41 -1.36
N ALA A 326 -8.83 -2.22 -2.58
CA ALA A 326 -10.26 -2.01 -2.81
C ALA A 326 -11.08 -3.23 -2.34
N GLY A 327 -10.66 -4.44 -2.69
CA GLY A 327 -11.30 -5.69 -2.28
C GLY A 327 -11.32 -5.88 -0.76
N GLY A 328 -10.25 -5.51 -0.07
CA GLY A 328 -10.16 -5.54 1.40
C GLY A 328 -11.13 -4.57 2.07
N GLY A 329 -11.29 -3.37 1.50
CA GLY A 329 -12.29 -2.41 1.97
C GLY A 329 -13.72 -2.92 1.78
N VAL A 330 -14.04 -3.54 0.63
CA VAL A 330 -15.37 -4.12 0.39
C VAL A 330 -15.61 -5.33 1.28
N LEU A 331 -14.71 -6.33 1.22
CA LEU A 331 -14.88 -7.57 1.98
C LEU A 331 -14.85 -7.33 3.50
N GLY A 332 -13.92 -6.51 3.97
CA GLY A 332 -13.85 -6.13 5.37
C GLY A 332 -15.08 -5.34 5.84
N GLY A 333 -15.66 -4.50 4.97
CA GLY A 333 -16.91 -3.79 5.24
C GLY A 333 -18.09 -4.74 5.39
N VAL A 334 -18.24 -5.71 4.48
CA VAL A 334 -19.28 -6.74 4.57
C VAL A 334 -19.12 -7.59 5.83
N LEU A 335 -17.89 -8.00 6.14
CA LEU A 335 -17.62 -8.76 7.38
C LEU A 335 -17.98 -7.94 8.62
N LEU A 336 -17.61 -6.65 8.62
CA LEU A 336 -17.89 -5.74 9.74
C LEU A 336 -19.40 -5.57 9.97
N ASP A 337 -20.15 -5.30 8.89
CA ASP A 337 -21.58 -5.00 8.99
C ASP A 337 -22.42 -6.25 9.34
N GLN A 338 -22.06 -7.42 8.83
CA GLN A 338 -22.86 -8.62 9.01
C GLN A 338 -22.48 -9.43 10.25
N TRP A 339 -21.20 -9.49 10.58
CA TRP A 339 -20.72 -10.40 11.63
C TRP A 339 -19.80 -9.71 12.66
N GLY A 340 -19.45 -8.45 12.43
CA GLY A 340 -18.58 -7.68 13.32
C GLY A 340 -17.08 -7.94 13.13
N PRO A 341 -16.23 -7.10 13.77
CA PRO A 341 -14.79 -7.11 13.56
C PRO A 341 -14.08 -8.37 14.10
N GLN A 342 -14.73 -9.14 14.99
CA GLN A 342 -14.21 -10.40 15.51
C GLN A 342 -14.00 -11.47 14.43
N THR A 343 -14.59 -11.32 13.24
CA THR A 343 -14.46 -12.26 12.12
C THR A 343 -13.23 -12.02 11.26
N PHE A 344 -12.62 -10.83 11.36
CA PHE A 344 -11.44 -10.48 10.55
C PHE A 344 -10.29 -11.49 10.69
N PRO A 345 -9.88 -11.90 11.91
CA PRO A 345 -8.79 -12.85 12.06
C PRO A 345 -9.03 -14.19 11.38
N ALA A 346 -10.27 -14.70 11.41
CA ALA A 346 -10.62 -15.94 10.73
C ALA A 346 -10.54 -15.81 9.20
N ALA A 347 -11.07 -14.70 8.63
CA ALA A 347 -10.97 -14.43 7.21
C ALA A 347 -9.52 -14.28 6.75
N MET A 348 -8.70 -13.58 7.55
CA MET A 348 -7.25 -13.45 7.31
C MET A 348 -6.56 -14.81 7.31
N ALA A 349 -6.83 -15.67 8.29
CA ALA A 349 -6.24 -17.01 8.39
C ALA A 349 -6.51 -17.83 7.12
N VAL A 350 -7.75 -17.82 6.62
CA VAL A 350 -8.12 -18.52 5.38
C VAL A 350 -7.30 -18.00 4.19
N LEU A 351 -7.23 -16.67 4.01
CA LEU A 351 -6.50 -16.06 2.90
C LEU A 351 -5.00 -16.35 2.99
N LEU A 352 -4.42 -16.28 4.20
CA LEU A 352 -3.00 -16.53 4.43
C LEU A 352 -2.64 -18.02 4.23
N ALA A 353 -3.53 -18.93 4.61
CA ALA A 353 -3.37 -20.36 4.30
C ALA A 353 -3.36 -20.61 2.79
N ILE A 354 -4.27 -19.96 2.04
CA ILE A 354 -4.29 -20.01 0.57
C ILE A 354 -2.98 -19.44 0.00
N GLY A 355 -2.56 -18.26 0.43
CA GLY A 355 -1.31 -17.62 -0.01
C GLY A 355 -0.08 -18.47 0.30
N PHE A 356 -0.02 -19.05 1.50
CA PHE A 356 1.05 -19.99 1.90
C PHE A 356 1.09 -21.22 1.00
N PHE A 357 -0.05 -21.87 0.77
CA PHE A 357 -0.13 -23.06 -0.07
C PHE A 357 0.29 -22.78 -1.51
N ILE A 358 -0.15 -21.64 -2.09
CA ILE A 358 0.26 -21.22 -3.43
C ILE A 358 1.78 -21.01 -3.49
N ALA A 359 2.36 -20.25 -2.55
CA ALA A 359 3.79 -19.99 -2.48
C ALA A 359 4.60 -21.28 -2.25
N TRP A 360 4.08 -22.18 -1.39
CA TRP A 360 4.71 -23.48 -1.14
C TRP A 360 4.75 -24.37 -2.38
N ARG A 361 3.67 -24.43 -3.16
CA ARG A 361 3.61 -25.18 -4.41
C ARG A 361 4.46 -24.57 -5.54
N ALA A 362 4.60 -23.26 -5.56
CA ALA A 362 5.35 -22.53 -6.58
C ALA A 362 6.89 -22.60 -6.41
N ARG A 363 7.41 -23.76 -5.97
CA ARG A 363 8.82 -23.96 -5.66
C ARG A 363 9.74 -24.00 -6.88
N VAL A 364 9.23 -24.37 -8.03
CA VAL A 364 10.00 -24.48 -9.29
C VAL A 364 9.98 -23.15 -10.03
N HIS A 365 8.80 -22.53 -10.08
CA HIS A 365 8.60 -21.26 -10.76
C HIS A 365 7.84 -20.32 -9.81
N GLY A 366 8.37 -19.13 -9.58
CA GLY A 366 7.80 -18.10 -8.70
C GLY A 366 8.61 -17.90 -7.42
N PHE A 367 8.69 -18.92 -6.56
CA PHE A 367 9.47 -18.86 -5.31
C PHE A 367 10.50 -20.00 -5.32
N SER A 368 11.51 -19.94 -6.20
CA SER A 368 12.56 -20.95 -6.29
C SER A 368 13.45 -20.95 -5.02
N ALA A 369 13.93 -22.17 -4.65
CA ALA A 369 14.89 -22.31 -3.57
C ALA A 369 16.32 -22.09 -4.11
N GLY A 370 17.18 -21.50 -3.30
CA GLY A 370 18.60 -21.28 -3.61
C GLY A 370 19.00 -19.82 -3.62
N GLN A 371 20.29 -19.57 -3.80
CA GLN A 371 20.81 -18.20 -3.99
C GLN A 371 20.33 -17.67 -5.35
N ARG A 372 19.89 -16.42 -5.36
CA ARG A 372 19.60 -15.72 -6.61
C ARG A 372 20.90 -15.65 -7.42
N ALA A 373 20.87 -16.10 -8.66
CA ALA A 373 21.98 -15.84 -9.56
C ALA A 373 22.17 -14.31 -9.64
N ALA A 374 23.37 -13.84 -9.35
CA ALA A 374 23.70 -12.43 -9.59
C ALA A 374 23.33 -12.15 -11.05
N VAL A 375 22.43 -11.21 -11.28
CA VAL A 375 22.15 -10.75 -12.64
C VAL A 375 23.47 -10.18 -13.14
N ALA A 376 24.14 -10.94 -13.99
CA ALA A 376 25.37 -10.49 -14.65
C ALA A 376 24.98 -9.19 -15.38
N GLY A 377 25.52 -8.06 -14.90
CA GLY A 377 25.35 -6.78 -15.57
C GLY A 377 25.93 -6.91 -16.97
N HIS A 378 25.10 -6.71 -17.97
CA HIS A 378 25.47 -6.40 -19.34
C HIS A 378 25.23 -4.93 -19.59
#